data_9ea1a91a30579795b68c64b0cb75a256
#
_entry.id   9ea1a91a30579795b68c64b0cb75a256
#
_cell.length_a   1.000
_cell.length_b   1.000
_cell.length_c   1.000
_cell.angle_alpha   90.00
_cell.angle_beta   90.00
_cell.angle_gamma   90.00
#
_symmetry.space_group_name_H-M   'P 1'
#
loop_
_entity.id
_entity.type
_entity.pdbx_description
1 polymer ?
#
loop_
_entity_poly.entity_id
_entity_poly.type
_entity_poly.pdbx_seq_one_letter_code
_entity_poly.pdbx_strand_id
1 'polypeptide(L)'
;MTVLQSFEKAVLNEVCPAGEAWMCEVKKGQYFRIIDLEGNQAVDTLFMSAENPTERYSAMDTLAINQQIYLEKGTKLYSNLGRPIAIIHDDNCGRHDTIGGACSCESNTVRYAHETYPMHSCRNNFMYALAKHPIAKKHGLNVRHIGPNINFFMNVPVTPDGQLKFDDGISGPGKYVEVRAEMDLIVLISNCPQLNNPCNAYNPTKIQLVVREAEGV
;
A
#
# COMPACT_ATOMS: atom_id res chain seq x y z
N MET A 1 19.29 -0.18 16.90
CA MET A 1 18.99 1.03 16.10
C MET A 1 18.74 0.58 14.68
N THR A 2 17.55 0.84 14.14
CA THR A 2 17.23 0.53 12.73
C THR A 2 17.97 1.55 11.86
N VAL A 3 18.87 1.08 10.99
CA VAL A 3 19.64 1.94 10.09
C VAL A 3 18.75 2.27 8.89
N LEU A 4 18.43 3.54 8.72
CA LEU A 4 17.74 4.00 7.51
C LEU A 4 18.65 3.81 6.30
N GLN A 5 18.08 3.29 5.21
CA GLN A 5 18.83 3.20 3.95
C GLN A 5 18.95 4.60 3.34
N SER A 6 20.15 4.95 2.91
CA SER A 6 20.39 6.18 2.15
C SER A 6 20.22 5.88 0.66
N PHE A 7 19.61 6.82 -0.05
CA PHE A 7 19.41 6.71 -1.49
C PHE A 7 19.97 7.97 -2.17
N GLU A 8 20.89 7.77 -3.10
CA GLU A 8 21.29 8.84 -4.00
C GLU A 8 20.10 9.27 -4.86
N LYS A 9 20.00 10.58 -5.12
CA LYS A 9 18.89 11.17 -5.91
C LYS A 9 17.49 10.94 -5.33
N ALA A 10 17.36 10.73 -4.02
CA ALA A 10 16.03 10.71 -3.39
C ALA A 10 15.42 12.12 -3.44
N VAL A 11 14.22 12.20 -4.01
CA VAL A 11 13.37 13.41 -3.97
C VAL A 11 12.70 13.50 -2.61
N LEU A 12 12.39 12.35 -2.03
CA LEU A 12 11.78 12.21 -0.71
C LEU A 12 12.34 10.96 -0.03
N ASN A 13 12.65 11.07 1.26
CA ASN A 13 13.09 9.95 2.08
C ASN A 13 12.60 10.17 3.51
N GLU A 14 11.53 9.51 3.90
CA GLU A 14 10.81 9.74 5.15
C GLU A 14 10.49 8.42 5.85
N VAL A 15 10.28 8.51 7.17
CA VAL A 15 9.78 7.39 7.98
C VAL A 15 8.32 7.63 8.31
N CYS A 16 7.48 6.65 8.00
CA CYS A 16 6.10 6.61 8.46
C CYS A 16 6.03 5.77 9.74
N PRO A 17 5.61 6.36 10.87
CA PRO A 17 5.43 5.61 12.11
C PRO A 17 4.39 4.50 11.98
N ALA A 18 4.44 3.55 12.91
CA ALA A 18 3.42 2.50 13.02
C ALA A 18 2.02 3.08 13.16
N GLY A 19 1.08 2.58 12.39
CA GLY A 19 -0.33 2.97 12.49
C GLY A 19 -0.69 4.32 11.89
N GLU A 20 0.25 5.03 11.25
CA GLU A 20 0.02 6.35 10.68
C GLU A 20 -0.31 6.30 9.19
N ALA A 21 -0.96 7.37 8.71
CA ALA A 21 -1.16 7.62 7.30
C ALA A 21 -0.03 8.47 6.72
N TRP A 22 0.27 8.25 5.45
CA TRP A 22 1.24 9.06 4.71
C TRP A 22 0.79 9.28 3.26
N MET A 23 1.13 10.41 2.65
CA MET A 23 0.71 10.76 1.32
C MET A 23 1.77 11.56 0.58
N CYS A 24 1.97 11.23 -0.72
CA CYS A 24 2.84 12.01 -1.60
C CYS A 24 2.33 12.03 -3.04
N GLU A 25 2.93 12.90 -3.86
CA GLU A 25 2.85 12.86 -5.32
C GLU A 25 4.10 12.18 -5.87
N VAL A 26 3.90 11.29 -6.85
CA VAL A 26 4.98 10.61 -7.58
C VAL A 26 4.80 10.90 -9.05
N LYS A 27 5.81 11.48 -9.71
CA LYS A 27 5.74 11.83 -11.12
C LYS A 27 5.93 10.60 -12.01
N LYS A 28 5.36 10.64 -13.21
CA LYS A 28 5.60 9.61 -14.22
C LYS A 28 7.09 9.38 -14.41
N GLY A 29 7.49 8.12 -14.38
CA GLY A 29 8.88 7.69 -14.50
C GLY A 29 9.67 7.65 -13.19
N GLN A 30 9.22 8.34 -12.13
CA GLN A 30 9.82 8.20 -10.80
C GLN A 30 9.54 6.84 -10.19
N TYR A 31 10.35 6.48 -9.22
CA TYR A 31 10.24 5.27 -8.44
C TYR A 31 9.79 5.61 -7.03
N PHE A 32 8.85 4.82 -6.53
CA PHE A 32 8.37 4.87 -5.16
C PHE A 32 8.69 3.55 -4.47
N ARG A 33 9.48 3.59 -3.39
CA ARG A 33 9.91 2.42 -2.63
C ARG A 33 9.36 2.46 -1.21
N ILE A 34 8.84 1.33 -0.78
CA ILE A 34 8.43 1.05 0.60
C ILE A 34 9.42 0.05 1.18
N ILE A 35 9.99 0.35 2.34
CA ILE A 35 10.94 -0.51 3.03
C ILE A 35 10.38 -0.84 4.40
N ASP A 36 10.23 -2.13 4.68
CA ASP A 36 9.90 -2.62 6.01
C ASP A 36 11.16 -2.58 6.88
N LEU A 37 11.16 -1.75 7.91
CA LEU A 37 12.37 -1.52 8.71
C LEU A 37 12.60 -2.59 9.78
N GLU A 38 11.55 -3.21 10.28
CA GLU A 38 11.60 -4.10 11.44
C GLU A 38 11.06 -5.51 11.14
N GLY A 39 10.38 -5.66 10.03
CA GLY A 39 9.82 -6.93 9.55
C GLY A 39 8.35 -7.14 9.86
N ASN A 40 7.70 -7.93 9.00
CA ASN A 40 6.31 -8.36 9.11
C ASN A 40 5.30 -7.21 9.28
N GLN A 41 5.49 -6.11 8.53
CA GLN A 41 4.62 -4.94 8.54
C GLN A 41 3.80 -4.85 7.24
N ALA A 42 2.49 -4.90 7.33
CA ALA A 42 1.60 -4.69 6.19
C ALA A 42 1.41 -3.19 5.88
N VAL A 43 1.37 -2.86 4.60
CA VAL A 43 1.22 -1.47 4.12
C VAL A 43 0.10 -1.39 3.10
N ASP A 44 -1.04 -0.83 3.51
CA ASP A 44 -2.18 -0.63 2.62
C ASP A 44 -1.94 0.62 1.78
N THR A 45 -1.99 0.49 0.46
CA THR A 45 -1.64 1.57 -0.46
C THR A 45 -2.73 1.82 -1.49
N LEU A 46 -3.15 3.08 -1.62
CA LEU A 46 -4.02 3.57 -2.69
C LEU A 46 -3.17 4.33 -3.73
N PHE A 47 -3.41 4.05 -5.00
CA PHE A 47 -2.86 4.81 -6.13
C PHE A 47 -3.98 5.49 -6.91
N MET A 48 -3.84 6.79 -7.14
CA MET A 48 -4.78 7.59 -7.91
C MET A 48 -4.01 8.42 -8.94
N SER A 49 -4.60 8.69 -10.10
CA SER A 49 -4.05 9.64 -11.05
C SER A 49 -4.07 11.06 -10.45
N ALA A 50 -2.97 11.78 -10.56
CA ALA A 50 -2.90 13.17 -10.09
C ALA A 50 -3.68 14.11 -11.00
N GLU A 51 -3.85 13.77 -12.28
CA GLU A 51 -4.64 14.54 -13.24
C GLU A 51 -6.14 14.34 -13.03
N ASN A 52 -6.57 13.10 -12.81
CA ASN A 52 -7.97 12.75 -12.56
C ASN A 52 -8.06 11.67 -11.47
N PRO A 53 -8.23 12.04 -10.20
CA PRO A 53 -8.22 11.07 -9.11
C PRO A 53 -9.38 10.06 -9.09
N THR A 54 -10.39 10.22 -9.96
CA THR A 54 -11.42 9.19 -10.18
C THR A 54 -10.86 8.01 -10.96
N GLU A 55 -9.78 8.22 -11.71
CA GLU A 55 -8.95 7.14 -12.24
C GLU A 55 -7.97 6.70 -11.18
N ARG A 56 -8.12 5.49 -10.73
CA ARG A 56 -7.37 4.91 -9.63
C ARG A 56 -7.10 3.43 -9.83
N TYR A 57 -6.22 2.88 -9.05
CA TYR A 57 -5.92 1.45 -9.05
C TYR A 57 -7.20 0.61 -8.97
N SER A 58 -7.24 -0.42 -9.82
CA SER A 58 -8.30 -1.43 -9.85
C SER A 58 -7.70 -2.81 -9.62
N ALA A 59 -8.06 -3.44 -8.52
CA ALA A 59 -7.65 -4.82 -8.22
C ALA A 59 -8.19 -5.77 -9.29
N MET A 60 -9.46 -5.65 -9.65
CA MET A 60 -10.12 -6.54 -10.63
C MET A 60 -9.44 -6.49 -12.00
N ASP A 61 -9.20 -5.28 -12.53
CA ASP A 61 -8.51 -5.15 -13.83
C ASP A 61 -7.08 -5.66 -13.75
N THR A 62 -6.38 -5.37 -12.65
CA THR A 62 -5.01 -5.84 -12.45
C THR A 62 -4.94 -7.37 -12.42
N LEU A 63 -5.79 -8.03 -11.66
CA LEU A 63 -5.81 -9.50 -11.57
C LEU A 63 -6.22 -10.13 -12.91
N ALA A 64 -7.27 -9.60 -13.54
CA ALA A 64 -7.78 -10.15 -14.79
C ALA A 64 -6.78 -10.03 -15.96
N ILE A 65 -6.13 -8.86 -16.10
CA ILE A 65 -5.18 -8.62 -17.21
C ILE A 65 -3.88 -9.40 -16.99
N ASN A 66 -3.35 -9.46 -15.76
CA ASN A 66 -2.15 -10.25 -15.48
C ASN A 66 -2.44 -11.76 -15.34
N GLN A 67 -3.69 -12.17 -15.22
CA GLN A 67 -4.12 -13.56 -14.98
C GLN A 67 -3.45 -14.17 -13.74
N GLN A 68 -3.29 -13.38 -12.70
CA GLN A 68 -2.59 -13.74 -11.46
C GLN A 68 -3.18 -13.02 -10.26
N ILE A 69 -3.34 -13.73 -9.15
CA ILE A 69 -3.93 -13.17 -7.91
C ILE A 69 -2.91 -12.51 -6.98
N TYR A 70 -1.63 -12.84 -7.13
CA TYR A 70 -0.56 -12.23 -6.34
C TYR A 70 0.20 -11.21 -7.17
N LEU A 71 0.59 -10.12 -6.52
CA LEU A 71 1.38 -9.06 -7.12
C LEU A 71 2.85 -9.29 -6.79
N GLU A 72 3.70 -9.28 -7.81
CA GLU A 72 5.14 -9.54 -7.68
C GLU A 72 5.94 -8.68 -8.66
N LYS A 73 7.26 -8.75 -8.62
CA LYS A 73 8.14 -8.03 -9.55
C LYS A 73 7.72 -8.29 -11.01
N GLY A 74 7.55 -7.21 -11.75
CA GLY A 74 7.09 -7.21 -13.15
C GLY A 74 5.58 -7.05 -13.31
N THR A 75 4.78 -7.20 -12.25
CA THR A 75 3.32 -7.00 -12.32
C THR A 75 2.99 -5.56 -12.71
N LYS A 76 2.21 -5.40 -13.77
CA LYS A 76 1.61 -4.11 -14.14
C LYS A 76 0.34 -3.90 -13.33
N LEU A 77 0.25 -2.75 -12.69
CA LEU A 77 -0.92 -2.30 -11.94
C LEU A 77 -1.80 -1.48 -12.87
N TYR A 78 -3.08 -1.82 -12.95
CA TYR A 78 -4.02 -1.18 -13.87
C TYR A 78 -5.03 -0.31 -13.13
N SER A 79 -5.43 0.77 -13.79
CA SER A 79 -6.52 1.63 -13.32
C SER A 79 -7.88 1.05 -13.67
N ASN A 80 -8.93 1.62 -13.08
CA ASN A 80 -10.34 1.34 -13.42
C ASN A 80 -10.74 1.79 -14.84
N LEU A 81 -9.82 2.36 -15.60
CA LEU A 81 -9.96 2.64 -17.04
C LEU A 81 -9.12 1.68 -17.90
N GLY A 82 -8.56 0.61 -17.31
CA GLY A 82 -7.73 -0.38 -18.00
C GLY A 82 -6.35 0.13 -18.45
N ARG A 83 -5.90 1.28 -17.95
CA ARG A 83 -4.59 1.83 -18.30
C ARG A 83 -3.54 1.44 -17.26
N PRO A 84 -2.27 1.17 -17.65
CA PRO A 84 -1.19 0.98 -16.70
C PRO A 84 -1.00 2.23 -15.85
N ILE A 85 -1.11 2.08 -14.52
CA ILE A 85 -0.92 3.18 -13.57
C ILE A 85 0.48 3.12 -12.95
N ALA A 86 1.00 1.92 -12.73
CA ALA A 86 2.32 1.68 -12.19
C ALA A 86 2.81 0.25 -12.54
N ILE A 87 4.09 -0.03 -12.28
CA ILE A 87 4.68 -1.37 -12.41
C ILE A 87 5.46 -1.67 -11.14
N ILE A 88 5.33 -2.86 -10.57
CA ILE A 88 6.23 -3.34 -9.53
C ILE A 88 7.60 -3.57 -10.19
N HIS A 89 8.51 -2.61 -10.02
CA HIS A 89 9.80 -2.58 -10.71
C HIS A 89 10.82 -3.50 -10.05
N ASP A 90 10.88 -3.45 -8.73
CA ASP A 90 11.78 -4.29 -7.94
C ASP A 90 11.13 -4.70 -6.63
N ASP A 91 11.45 -5.92 -6.19
CA ASP A 91 10.83 -6.53 -5.03
C ASP A 91 11.73 -7.66 -4.52
N ASN A 92 12.01 -7.68 -3.24
CA ASN A 92 12.79 -8.74 -2.61
C ASN A 92 11.97 -9.54 -1.56
N CYS A 93 10.64 -9.38 -1.58
CA CYS A 93 9.71 -10.11 -0.70
C CYS A 93 9.01 -11.27 -1.39
N GLY A 94 8.69 -11.11 -2.68
CA GLY A 94 8.05 -12.13 -3.48
C GLY A 94 6.65 -11.75 -3.93
N ARG A 95 5.63 -11.91 -3.12
CA ARG A 95 4.24 -11.68 -3.54
C ARG A 95 3.50 -10.77 -2.57
N HIS A 96 2.59 -9.95 -3.12
CA HIS A 96 1.78 -9.03 -2.33
C HIS A 96 0.30 -9.29 -2.57
N ASP A 97 -0.53 -8.89 -1.61
CA ASP A 97 -1.97 -9.07 -1.65
C ASP A 97 -2.70 -7.84 -2.20
N THR A 98 -3.83 -8.05 -2.84
CA THR A 98 -4.80 -7.02 -3.22
C THR A 98 -6.25 -7.45 -3.02
N ILE A 99 -6.49 -8.67 -2.52
CA ILE A 99 -7.83 -9.22 -2.33
C ILE A 99 -8.31 -9.16 -0.88
N GLY A 100 -7.39 -9.09 0.09
CA GLY A 100 -7.71 -9.00 1.51
C GLY A 100 -8.35 -7.68 1.92
N GLY A 101 -8.13 -6.62 1.15
CA GLY A 101 -8.68 -5.29 1.39
C GLY A 101 -8.15 -4.59 2.64
N ALA A 102 -8.49 -3.32 2.81
CA ALA A 102 -8.13 -2.53 3.98
C ALA A 102 -9.03 -2.86 5.18
N CYS A 103 -8.44 -3.01 6.36
CA CYS A 103 -9.23 -3.19 7.58
C CYS A 103 -10.07 -1.94 7.91
N SER A 104 -11.24 -2.16 8.52
CA SER A 104 -12.15 -1.14 9.04
C SER A 104 -12.62 -1.53 10.43
N CYS A 105 -13.23 -0.58 11.16
CA CYS A 105 -13.87 -0.89 12.43
C CYS A 105 -14.88 -2.03 12.29
N GLU A 106 -15.70 -2.00 11.25
CA GLU A 106 -16.72 -3.01 10.96
C GLU A 106 -16.10 -4.38 10.66
N SER A 107 -15.06 -4.44 9.79
CA SER A 107 -14.41 -5.70 9.48
C SER A 107 -13.65 -6.28 10.68
N ASN A 108 -13.09 -5.44 11.53
CA ASN A 108 -12.45 -5.87 12.79
C ASN A 108 -13.49 -6.52 13.71
N THR A 109 -14.66 -5.90 13.88
CA THR A 109 -15.74 -6.44 14.71
C THR A 109 -16.20 -7.83 14.25
N VAL A 110 -16.35 -8.01 12.93
CA VAL A 110 -16.76 -9.29 12.35
C VAL A 110 -15.69 -10.37 12.49
N ARG A 111 -14.41 -9.99 12.31
CA ARG A 111 -13.30 -10.95 12.29
C ARG A 111 -12.77 -11.30 13.67
N TYR A 112 -12.78 -10.36 14.61
CA TYR A 112 -12.01 -10.48 15.84
C TYR A 112 -12.81 -10.33 17.12
N ALA A 113 -13.89 -9.62 17.16
CA ALA A 113 -14.90 -9.48 18.19
C ALA A 113 -15.39 -8.04 18.32
N HIS A 114 -16.46 -7.85 19.07
CA HIS A 114 -17.17 -6.56 19.24
C HIS A 114 -16.29 -5.47 19.87
N GLU A 115 -15.47 -5.82 20.82
CA GLU A 115 -14.56 -4.93 21.53
C GLU A 115 -13.44 -4.36 20.66
N THR A 116 -13.23 -4.89 19.45
CA THR A 116 -12.26 -4.37 18.49
C THR A 116 -12.80 -3.21 17.63
N TYR A 117 -14.09 -2.88 17.76
CA TYR A 117 -14.72 -1.79 16.99
C TYR A 117 -14.00 -0.44 17.16
N PRO A 118 -13.63 0.01 18.38
CA PRO A 118 -12.93 1.28 18.55
C PRO A 118 -11.45 1.25 18.16
N MET A 119 -10.90 0.10 17.77
CA MET A 119 -9.51 -0.02 17.38
C MET A 119 -9.24 0.71 16.06
N HIS A 120 -8.08 1.32 15.98
CA HIS A 120 -7.61 2.01 14.77
C HIS A 120 -7.54 1.07 13.57
N SER A 121 -7.85 1.58 12.38
CA SER A 121 -7.89 0.80 11.15
C SER A 121 -7.28 1.54 9.96
N CYS A 122 -6.91 0.82 8.91
CA CYS A 122 -6.40 1.42 7.67
C CYS A 122 -7.42 2.36 7.02
N ARG A 123 -8.71 2.04 7.09
CA ARG A 123 -9.76 2.94 6.60
C ARG A 123 -9.85 4.24 7.38
N ASN A 124 -9.61 4.22 8.70
CA ASN A 124 -9.52 5.45 9.49
C ASN A 124 -8.33 6.31 9.02
N ASN A 125 -7.17 5.71 8.75
CA ASN A 125 -6.00 6.40 8.20
C ASN A 125 -6.32 7.06 6.86
N PHE A 126 -6.94 6.34 5.94
CA PHE A 126 -7.34 6.89 4.65
C PHE A 126 -8.32 8.06 4.82
N MET A 127 -9.38 7.90 5.60
CA MET A 127 -10.37 8.97 5.83
C MET A 127 -9.73 10.20 6.49
N TYR A 128 -8.87 9.99 7.46
CA TYR A 128 -8.18 11.07 8.15
C TYR A 128 -7.25 11.85 7.20
N ALA A 129 -6.43 11.14 6.42
CA ALA A 129 -5.54 11.77 5.45
C ALA A 129 -6.32 12.54 4.38
N LEU A 130 -7.39 11.97 3.83
CA LEU A 130 -8.24 12.63 2.83
C LEU A 130 -8.92 13.90 3.39
N ALA A 131 -9.24 13.92 4.67
CA ALA A 131 -9.85 15.09 5.32
C ALA A 131 -8.85 16.21 5.61
N LYS A 132 -7.59 15.90 5.92
CA LYS A 132 -6.64 16.87 6.50
C LYS A 132 -5.40 17.13 5.68
N HIS A 133 -4.92 16.16 4.88
CA HIS A 133 -3.63 16.30 4.22
C HIS A 133 -3.65 17.38 3.13
N PRO A 134 -2.59 18.23 2.99
CA PRO A 134 -2.51 19.28 1.98
C PRO A 134 -2.69 18.78 0.54
N ILE A 135 -2.10 17.64 0.20
CA ILE A 135 -2.26 17.03 -1.14
C ILE A 135 -3.72 16.65 -1.40
N ALA A 136 -4.42 16.09 -0.41
CA ALA A 136 -5.83 15.77 -0.56
C ALA A 136 -6.67 17.03 -0.83
N LYS A 137 -6.39 18.11 -0.12
CA LYS A 137 -7.06 19.42 -0.36
C LYS A 137 -6.73 20.00 -1.73
N LYS A 138 -5.45 19.95 -2.14
CA LYS A 138 -4.98 20.40 -3.46
C LYS A 138 -5.74 19.74 -4.61
N HIS A 139 -5.99 18.44 -4.51
CA HIS A 139 -6.64 17.64 -5.56
C HIS A 139 -8.14 17.41 -5.31
N GLY A 140 -8.75 18.05 -4.32
CA GLY A 140 -10.18 17.92 -4.02
C GLY A 140 -10.60 16.50 -3.60
N LEU A 141 -9.67 15.74 -2.99
CA LEU A 141 -9.92 14.37 -2.59
C LEU A 141 -10.86 14.28 -1.38
N ASN A 142 -11.64 13.21 -1.35
CA ASN A 142 -12.55 12.90 -0.25
C ASN A 142 -12.79 11.39 -0.18
N VAL A 143 -13.65 10.93 0.72
CA VAL A 143 -13.92 9.50 0.96
C VAL A 143 -14.40 8.71 -0.28
N ARG A 144 -14.93 9.38 -1.33
CA ARG A 144 -15.34 8.72 -2.58
C ARG A 144 -14.14 8.24 -3.40
N HIS A 145 -12.94 8.74 -3.10
CA HIS A 145 -11.69 8.32 -3.75
C HIS A 145 -11.06 7.10 -3.08
N ILE A 146 -11.58 6.63 -1.94
CA ILE A 146 -11.17 5.34 -1.38
C ILE A 146 -11.65 4.24 -2.33
N GLY A 147 -10.70 3.52 -2.90
CA GLY A 147 -10.93 2.43 -3.83
C GLY A 147 -10.29 1.14 -3.34
N PRO A 148 -10.13 0.15 -4.23
CA PRO A 148 -9.27 -0.99 -3.96
C PRO A 148 -7.86 -0.55 -3.58
N ASN A 149 -7.26 -1.25 -2.64
CA ASN A 149 -5.89 -1.01 -2.19
C ASN A 149 -4.99 -2.22 -2.48
N ILE A 150 -3.70 -1.98 -2.50
CA ILE A 150 -2.69 -3.02 -2.45
C ILE A 150 -2.23 -3.15 -1.00
N ASN A 151 -2.14 -4.37 -0.52
CA ASN A 151 -1.58 -4.71 0.79
C ASN A 151 -0.15 -5.19 0.58
N PHE A 152 0.80 -4.26 0.47
CA PHE A 152 2.20 -4.64 0.35
C PHE A 152 2.66 -5.40 1.61
N PHE A 153 3.48 -6.44 1.40
CA PHE A 153 4.04 -7.33 2.42
C PHE A 153 3.03 -8.28 3.09
N MET A 154 1.75 -8.19 2.75
CA MET A 154 0.72 -9.02 3.34
C MET A 154 0.58 -10.35 2.60
N ASN A 155 0.35 -11.42 3.36
CA ASN A 155 0.17 -12.77 2.85
C ASN A 155 -1.26 -13.23 3.06
N VAL A 156 -2.01 -13.34 1.95
CA VAL A 156 -3.41 -13.80 1.97
C VAL A 156 -3.59 -14.93 0.96
N PRO A 157 -3.16 -16.16 1.30
CA PRO A 157 -3.41 -17.33 0.46
C PRO A 157 -4.90 -17.56 0.24
N VAL A 158 -5.24 -17.96 -1.00
CA VAL A 158 -6.57 -18.46 -1.33
C VAL A 158 -6.53 -19.98 -1.23
N THR A 159 -7.43 -20.55 -0.43
CA THR A 159 -7.54 -22.00 -0.27
C THR A 159 -8.20 -22.65 -1.50
N PRO A 160 -8.08 -23.96 -1.72
CA PRO A 160 -8.70 -24.65 -2.87
C PRO A 160 -10.24 -24.49 -2.93
N ASP A 161 -10.88 -24.30 -1.78
CA ASP A 161 -12.32 -24.05 -1.67
C ASP A 161 -12.70 -22.54 -1.72
N GLY A 162 -11.71 -21.66 -2.05
CA GLY A 162 -11.94 -20.25 -2.32
C GLY A 162 -11.98 -19.33 -1.09
N GLN A 163 -11.55 -19.81 0.08
CA GLN A 163 -11.47 -18.98 1.28
C GLN A 163 -10.19 -18.16 1.33
N LEU A 164 -10.23 -17.00 1.97
CA LEU A 164 -9.06 -16.18 2.24
C LEU A 164 -8.46 -16.57 3.61
N LYS A 165 -7.21 -16.96 3.60
CA LYS A 165 -6.44 -17.19 4.83
C LYS A 165 -5.51 -16.01 5.07
N PHE A 166 -5.60 -15.36 6.23
CA PHE A 166 -4.65 -14.34 6.64
C PHE A 166 -3.51 -15.03 7.38
N ASP A 167 -2.30 -14.91 6.86
CA ASP A 167 -1.11 -15.57 7.37
C ASP A 167 -0.01 -14.54 7.69
N ASP A 168 1.10 -14.99 8.28
CA ASP A 168 2.24 -14.13 8.55
C ASP A 168 2.69 -13.40 7.29
N GLY A 169 3.09 -12.14 7.45
CA GLY A 169 3.61 -11.31 6.35
C GLY A 169 4.85 -11.92 5.69
N ILE A 170 5.09 -11.51 4.45
CA ILE A 170 6.20 -12.02 3.64
C ILE A 170 7.49 -11.21 3.79
N SER A 171 7.46 -10.09 4.49
CA SER A 171 8.62 -9.22 4.65
C SER A 171 9.43 -9.55 5.90
N GLY A 172 10.66 -9.05 5.90
CA GLY A 172 11.57 -9.07 7.03
C GLY A 172 12.32 -7.74 7.12
N PRO A 173 13.15 -7.54 8.14
CA PRO A 173 13.88 -6.28 8.31
C PRO A 173 14.69 -5.91 7.07
N GLY A 174 14.46 -4.70 6.53
CA GLY A 174 15.12 -4.17 5.35
C GLY A 174 14.59 -4.69 4.01
N LYS A 175 13.56 -5.55 4.00
CA LYS A 175 12.86 -5.94 2.79
C LYS A 175 12.08 -4.77 2.20
N TYR A 176 11.89 -4.79 0.88
CA TYR A 176 11.26 -3.67 0.18
C TYR A 176 10.46 -4.12 -1.05
N VAL A 177 9.59 -3.24 -1.48
CA VAL A 177 8.98 -3.21 -2.81
C VAL A 177 9.19 -1.84 -3.43
N GLU A 178 9.50 -1.80 -4.72
CA GLU A 178 9.66 -0.56 -5.49
C GLU A 178 8.73 -0.56 -6.69
N VAL A 179 8.00 0.53 -6.84
CA VAL A 179 7.01 0.73 -7.90
C VAL A 179 7.45 1.88 -8.79
N ARG A 180 7.47 1.68 -10.11
CA ARG A 180 7.66 2.76 -11.09
C ARG A 180 6.30 3.32 -11.51
N ALA A 181 6.14 4.63 -11.46
CA ALA A 181 4.93 5.32 -11.90
C ALA A 181 4.84 5.39 -13.43
N GLU A 182 3.71 4.98 -14.01
CA GLU A 182 3.42 5.07 -15.45
C GLU A 182 2.61 6.32 -15.83
N MET A 183 2.11 7.03 -14.83
CA MET A 183 1.49 8.36 -14.93
C MET A 183 1.79 9.14 -13.65
N ASP A 184 1.47 10.44 -13.63
CA ASP A 184 1.56 11.22 -12.39
C ASP A 184 0.57 10.67 -11.37
N LEU A 185 1.05 10.29 -10.19
CA LEU A 185 0.29 9.59 -9.15
C LEU A 185 0.15 10.43 -7.88
N ILE A 186 -0.96 10.23 -7.22
CA ILE A 186 -1.14 10.47 -5.79
C ILE A 186 -1.09 9.12 -5.11
N VAL A 187 -0.15 8.96 -4.17
CA VAL A 187 -0.01 7.76 -3.34
C VAL A 187 -0.49 8.09 -1.93
N LEU A 188 -1.43 7.29 -1.43
CA LEU A 188 -1.90 7.37 -0.05
C LEU A 188 -1.67 6.02 0.63
N ILE A 189 -0.93 6.05 1.73
CA ILE A 189 -0.57 4.88 2.53
C ILE A 189 -1.27 4.90 3.87
N SER A 190 -1.65 3.73 4.32
CA SER A 190 -1.82 3.38 5.73
C SER A 190 -0.73 2.40 6.11
N ASN A 191 0.19 2.81 6.98
CA ASN A 191 1.08 1.88 7.68
C ASN A 191 0.23 1.11 8.69
N CYS A 192 -0.17 -0.11 8.35
CA CYS A 192 -1.32 -0.81 8.93
C CYS A 192 -1.26 -0.89 10.47
N PRO A 193 -2.29 -0.39 11.19
CA PRO A 193 -2.34 -0.40 12.66
C PRO A 193 -2.86 -1.71 13.25
N GLN A 194 -3.13 -2.74 12.45
CA GLN A 194 -3.85 -3.93 12.88
C GLN A 194 -3.09 -4.74 13.94
N LEU A 195 -3.73 -4.97 15.08
CA LEU A 195 -3.19 -5.70 16.22
C LEU A 195 -3.73 -7.14 16.35
N ASN A 196 -4.75 -7.49 15.57
CA ASN A 196 -5.49 -8.76 15.73
C ASN A 196 -5.26 -9.73 14.57
N ASN A 197 -4.25 -9.48 13.74
CA ASN A 197 -3.99 -10.23 12.52
C ASN A 197 -2.48 -10.47 12.37
N PRO A 198 -2.05 -11.64 11.90
CA PRO A 198 -0.64 -11.96 11.74
C PRO A 198 0.11 -11.09 10.71
N CYS A 199 -0.61 -10.32 9.88
CA CYS A 199 -0.01 -9.45 8.86
C CYS A 199 1.00 -8.41 9.41
N ASN A 200 0.93 -8.10 10.71
CA ASN A 200 1.86 -7.21 11.42
C ASN A 200 2.52 -7.93 12.61
N ALA A 201 2.56 -9.26 12.63
CA ALA A 201 2.99 -10.04 13.79
C ALA A 201 2.33 -9.57 15.11
N TYR A 202 1.09 -9.06 15.03
CA TYR A 202 0.36 -8.45 16.16
C TYR A 202 1.06 -7.24 16.80
N ASN A 203 2.05 -6.66 16.13
CA ASN A 203 2.87 -5.56 16.62
C ASN A 203 3.29 -4.63 15.46
N PRO A 204 2.45 -3.66 15.08
CA PRO A 204 2.77 -2.74 13.99
C PRO A 204 4.09 -1.99 14.21
N THR A 205 4.86 -1.84 13.15
CA THR A 205 6.17 -1.22 13.15
C THR A 205 6.27 -0.08 12.12
N LYS A 206 7.38 0.65 12.13
CA LYS A 206 7.61 1.75 11.21
C LYS A 206 8.15 1.26 9.87
N ILE A 207 7.88 2.03 8.83
CA ILE A 207 8.39 1.83 7.47
C ILE A 207 9.18 3.05 6.99
N GLN A 208 10.06 2.87 6.02
CA GLN A 208 10.72 3.96 5.30
C GLN A 208 10.14 4.09 3.90
N LEU A 209 9.90 5.31 3.46
CA LEU A 209 9.28 5.66 2.19
C LEU A 209 10.23 6.53 1.40
N VAL A 210 10.52 6.13 0.16
CA VAL A 210 11.49 6.81 -0.70
C VAL A 210 10.87 7.07 -2.07
N VAL A 211 10.93 8.31 -2.53
CA VAL A 211 10.70 8.67 -3.93
C VAL A 211 12.03 9.07 -4.55
N ARG A 212 12.37 8.51 -5.70
CA ARG A 212 13.63 8.83 -6.40
C ARG A 212 13.40 9.01 -7.90
N GLU A 213 14.30 9.75 -8.52
CA GLU A 213 14.34 9.88 -9.96
C GLU A 213 14.76 8.57 -10.64
N ALA A 214 14.42 8.44 -11.93
CA ALA A 214 14.96 7.38 -12.74
C ALA A 214 16.49 7.52 -12.87
N GLU A 215 17.19 6.39 -12.90
CA GLU A 215 18.63 6.40 -13.19
C GLU A 215 18.83 6.79 -14.66
N GLY A 216 19.62 7.83 -14.90
CA GLY A 216 20.04 8.20 -16.27
C GLY A 216 19.21 9.31 -16.95
N VAL A 217 18.40 10.07 -16.21
CA VAL A 217 17.81 11.32 -16.71
C VAL A 217 18.61 12.52 -16.23
#